data_745db5c970f09b5c894106eadcb9916e
#
_entry.id   745db5c970f09b5c894106eadcb9916e
#
_cell.length_a   1.000
_cell.length_b   1.000
_cell.length_c   1.000
_cell.angle_alpha   90.00
_cell.angle_beta   90.00
_cell.angle_gamma   90.00
#
_symmetry.space_group_name_H-M   'P 1'
#
loop_
_entity.id
_entity.type
_entity.pdbx_description
1 polymer ?
#
loop_
_entity_poly.entity_id
_entity_poly.type
_entity_poly.pdbx_seq_one_letter_code
_entity_poly.pdbx_strand_id
1 'polypeptide(L)'
;MKKKFKFILLALVALMTVTFTACEKDPNPDPEPEPEPELAKYWYDVVVSIGTHGGMNQGEGTIVRRVSSLDPGQPMIDFNNKGVVLTGTYTMESIVKGKYYYQVPESADRFVKFEIVDDNTSPVEVAKCPFVKNTYKQRNYTHAWIDDNTLVIMAANGDKDKILWTKLNAETMAIVAEGELSLALQNPEAKMFSTSGLLTYRKADNKLFYFHTEKKSARVAYPGLYTSVINPATMAVEGTSYTDELTEETVASAYGELLQQSVFYTEDGTMYVACLHATDVKID
;
A
#
# COMPACT_ATOMS: atom_id res chain seq x y z
N MET A 1 -25.59 55.41 17.72
CA MET A 1 -24.88 54.82 16.57
C MET A 1 -25.53 53.53 15.98
N LYS A 2 -26.32 52.77 16.69
CA LYS A 2 -26.93 51.50 16.20
C LYS A 2 -28.14 51.67 15.23
N LYS A 3 -28.81 52.80 15.20
CA LYS A 3 -29.93 53.04 14.30
C LYS A 3 -29.56 53.45 12.88
N LYS A 4 -28.44 54.11 12.68
CA LYS A 4 -27.97 54.52 11.33
C LYS A 4 -27.44 53.34 10.48
N PHE A 5 -26.94 52.31 11.13
CA PHE A 5 -26.42 51.13 10.43
C PHE A 5 -27.50 50.25 9.81
N LYS A 6 -28.69 50.19 10.44
CA LYS A 6 -29.81 49.41 9.90
C LYS A 6 -30.44 50.02 8.64
N PHE A 7 -30.40 51.34 8.52
CA PHE A 7 -30.91 52.02 7.33
C PHE A 7 -29.98 51.88 6.11
N ILE A 8 -28.67 51.82 6.30
CA ILE A 8 -27.74 51.65 5.22
C ILE A 8 -27.81 50.20 4.69
N LEU A 9 -28.02 49.21 5.57
CA LEU A 9 -28.16 47.80 5.16
C LEU A 9 -29.49 47.55 4.39
N LEU A 10 -30.58 48.26 4.76
CA LEU A 10 -31.84 48.14 4.04
C LEU A 10 -31.79 48.83 2.66
N ALA A 11 -31.03 49.93 2.52
CA ALA A 11 -30.83 50.58 1.24
C ALA A 11 -29.97 49.77 0.27
N LEU A 12 -28.97 48.99 0.78
CA LEU A 12 -28.16 48.11 -0.05
C LEU A 12 -28.93 46.87 -0.56
N VAL A 13 -29.86 46.34 0.25
CA VAL A 13 -30.69 45.23 -0.17
C VAL A 13 -31.76 45.65 -1.18
N ALA A 14 -32.27 46.89 -1.07
CA ALA A 14 -33.22 47.44 -2.05
C ALA A 14 -32.58 47.78 -3.41
N LEU A 15 -31.24 48.07 -3.43
CA LEU A 15 -30.55 48.36 -4.68
C LEU A 15 -30.15 47.09 -5.46
N MET A 16 -30.10 45.91 -4.79
CA MET A 16 -29.81 44.64 -5.47
C MET A 16 -31.03 43.96 -6.10
N THR A 17 -32.26 44.47 -5.87
CA THR A 17 -33.50 43.89 -6.41
C THR A 17 -33.98 44.53 -7.71
N VAL A 18 -33.26 45.55 -8.26
CA VAL A 18 -33.72 46.28 -9.46
C VAL A 18 -32.91 45.93 -10.73
N THR A 19 -31.97 45.02 -10.67
CA THR A 19 -31.13 44.68 -11.86
C THR A 19 -31.49 43.36 -12.54
N PHE A 20 -32.61 42.73 -12.27
CA PHE A 20 -33.01 41.48 -12.92
C PHE A 20 -34.25 41.57 -13.82
N THR A 21 -34.40 42.67 -14.55
CA THR A 21 -35.42 42.70 -15.61
C THR A 21 -34.90 43.46 -16.81
N ALA A 22 -34.13 42.83 -17.63
CA ALA A 22 -34.02 43.00 -19.07
C ALA A 22 -32.88 42.09 -19.61
N CYS A 23 -33.11 40.82 -19.78
CA CYS A 23 -32.41 40.06 -20.81
C CYS A 23 -33.46 39.69 -21.85
N GLU A 24 -33.48 40.41 -22.97
CA GLU A 24 -33.98 39.88 -24.24
C GLU A 24 -33.27 38.54 -24.47
N LYS A 25 -34.05 37.52 -24.81
CA LYS A 25 -33.54 36.23 -25.21
C LYS A 25 -32.65 36.43 -26.44
N ASP A 26 -31.36 36.32 -26.25
CA ASP A 26 -30.40 36.19 -27.34
C ASP A 26 -30.81 34.94 -28.15
N PRO A 27 -31.08 35.04 -29.45
CA PRO A 27 -31.45 33.90 -30.27
C PRO A 27 -30.35 32.89 -30.47
N ASN A 28 -29.14 33.15 -29.97
CA ASN A 28 -28.01 32.27 -30.03
C ASN A 28 -27.30 32.24 -28.66
N PRO A 29 -27.82 31.45 -27.70
CA PRO A 29 -27.16 31.36 -26.41
C PRO A 29 -25.73 30.88 -26.63
N ASP A 30 -24.77 31.60 -26.03
CA ASP A 30 -23.40 31.14 -25.95
C ASP A 30 -23.40 29.68 -25.51
N PRO A 31 -22.57 28.82 -26.14
CA PRO A 31 -22.48 27.43 -25.73
C PRO A 31 -22.21 27.38 -24.22
N GLU A 32 -23.02 26.64 -23.50
CA GLU A 32 -22.78 26.40 -22.08
C GLU A 32 -21.30 26.03 -21.92
N PRO A 33 -20.57 26.66 -20.99
CA PRO A 33 -19.17 26.30 -20.77
C PRO A 33 -19.12 24.80 -20.54
N GLU A 34 -18.31 24.12 -21.35
CA GLU A 34 -18.06 22.69 -21.15
C GLU A 34 -17.72 22.49 -19.65
N PRO A 35 -18.36 21.54 -18.98
CA PRO A 35 -18.05 21.30 -17.58
C PRO A 35 -16.53 21.10 -17.46
N GLU A 36 -15.89 21.87 -16.59
CA GLU A 36 -14.48 21.69 -16.30
C GLU A 36 -14.27 20.20 -16.01
N PRO A 37 -13.26 19.56 -16.62
CA PRO A 37 -13.02 18.15 -16.41
C PRO A 37 -12.87 17.92 -14.91
N GLU A 38 -13.75 17.11 -14.34
CA GLU A 38 -13.66 16.70 -12.93
C GLU A 38 -12.22 16.20 -12.72
N LEU A 39 -11.47 16.88 -11.87
CA LEU A 39 -10.11 16.48 -11.54
C LEU A 39 -10.16 15.01 -11.12
N ALA A 40 -9.42 14.18 -11.82
CA ALA A 40 -9.42 12.75 -11.61
C ALA A 40 -9.24 12.46 -10.12
N LYS A 41 -10.23 11.83 -9.51
CA LYS A 41 -10.24 11.53 -8.07
C LYS A 41 -9.15 10.52 -7.69
N TYR A 42 -8.67 9.77 -8.66
CA TYR A 42 -7.68 8.72 -8.51
C TYR A 42 -6.56 8.89 -9.54
N TRP A 43 -5.37 8.45 -9.15
CA TRP A 43 -4.19 8.39 -10.00
C TRP A 43 -3.67 6.97 -10.01
N TYR A 44 -3.07 6.58 -11.13
CA TYR A 44 -2.43 5.28 -11.28
C TYR A 44 -0.95 5.52 -11.56
N ASP A 45 -0.10 4.84 -10.81
CA ASP A 45 1.33 4.83 -11.07
C ASP A 45 1.67 3.57 -11.86
N VAL A 46 2.02 3.77 -13.11
CA VAL A 46 2.43 2.69 -14.00
C VAL A 46 3.93 2.54 -13.91
N VAL A 47 4.37 1.37 -13.45
CA VAL A 47 5.78 1.04 -13.27
C VAL A 47 6.24 0.16 -14.41
N VAL A 48 7.30 0.59 -15.11
CA VAL A 48 7.94 -0.19 -16.17
C VAL A 48 9.38 -0.45 -15.79
N SER A 49 9.75 -1.73 -15.71
CA SER A 49 11.14 -2.14 -15.51
C SER A 49 11.75 -2.50 -16.85
N ILE A 50 12.81 -1.80 -17.24
CA ILE A 50 13.56 -2.02 -18.47
C ILE A 50 14.88 -2.69 -18.06
N GLY A 51 14.98 -3.99 -18.28
CA GLY A 51 16.19 -4.72 -17.91
C GLY A 51 16.50 -5.84 -18.88
N THR A 52 17.78 -6.17 -19.03
CA THR A 52 18.27 -7.23 -19.93
C THR A 52 18.04 -8.64 -19.38
N HIS A 53 17.57 -8.78 -18.14
CA HIS A 53 17.47 -10.07 -17.47
C HIS A 53 16.16 -10.16 -16.70
N GLY A 54 15.03 -10.03 -17.20
CA GLY A 54 13.72 -10.37 -16.61
C GLY A 54 13.64 -10.53 -15.07
N GLY A 55 14.69 -10.19 -14.37
CA GLY A 55 14.82 -10.23 -12.92
C GLY A 55 14.48 -8.87 -12.35
N MET A 56 13.93 -8.86 -11.16
CA MET A 56 13.62 -7.68 -10.35
C MET A 56 14.91 -6.95 -9.93
N ASN A 57 15.82 -6.71 -10.87
CA ASN A 57 17.04 -5.98 -10.61
C ASN A 57 16.70 -4.51 -10.52
N GLN A 58 16.58 -4.05 -9.31
CA GLN A 58 16.17 -2.70 -8.96
C GLN A 58 17.35 -1.77 -9.08
N GLY A 59 17.26 -0.80 -9.87
CA GLY A 59 18.22 0.27 -9.87
C GLY A 59 18.36 0.96 -11.21
N GLU A 60 18.66 0.25 -12.25
CA GLU A 60 18.84 0.89 -13.54
C GLU A 60 17.71 0.48 -14.48
N GLY A 61 16.85 1.43 -14.82
CA GLY A 61 15.82 1.24 -15.83
C GLY A 61 14.40 0.98 -15.35
N THR A 62 14.09 1.21 -14.08
CA THR A 62 12.69 1.24 -13.62
C THR A 62 12.17 2.66 -13.64
N ILE A 63 11.10 2.89 -14.37
CA ILE A 63 10.47 4.21 -14.53
C ILE A 63 9.04 4.13 -14.04
N VAL A 64 8.61 5.11 -13.25
CA VAL A 64 7.21 5.29 -12.85
C VAL A 64 6.61 6.46 -13.60
N ARG A 65 5.40 6.27 -14.10
CA ARG A 65 4.61 7.32 -14.67
C ARG A 65 3.21 7.38 -14.07
N ARG A 66 2.82 8.53 -13.59
CA ARG A 66 1.47 8.78 -13.07
C ARG A 66 0.52 9.12 -14.19
N VAL A 67 -0.64 8.48 -14.20
CA VAL A 67 -1.73 8.71 -15.15
C VAL A 67 -3.07 8.80 -14.43
N SER A 68 -4.02 9.51 -15.00
CA SER A 68 -5.35 9.69 -14.41
C SER A 68 -6.33 8.59 -14.78
N SER A 69 -6.04 7.80 -15.80
CA SER A 69 -6.90 6.69 -16.23
C SER A 69 -6.08 5.56 -16.85
N LEU A 70 -6.56 4.34 -16.72
CA LEU A 70 -6.08 3.13 -17.41
C LEU A 70 -7.11 2.60 -18.42
N ASP A 71 -8.10 3.39 -18.78
CA ASP A 71 -9.15 2.98 -19.72
C ASP A 71 -8.56 2.63 -21.09
N PRO A 72 -9.03 1.58 -21.76
CA PRO A 72 -8.50 1.15 -23.06
C PRO A 72 -8.61 2.19 -24.18
N GLY A 73 -9.55 3.14 -24.03
CA GLY A 73 -9.74 4.25 -24.96
C GLY A 73 -8.78 5.41 -24.80
N GLN A 74 -7.95 5.41 -23.77
CA GLN A 74 -6.98 6.48 -23.51
C GLN A 74 -5.79 6.36 -24.47
N PRO A 75 -5.09 7.48 -24.76
CA PRO A 75 -3.83 7.44 -25.48
C PRO A 75 -2.83 6.51 -24.79
N MET A 76 -2.02 5.82 -25.59
CA MET A 76 -0.94 4.97 -25.06
C MET A 76 -0.04 5.78 -24.10
N ILE A 77 0.28 5.18 -22.96
CA ILE A 77 1.15 5.81 -21.98
C ILE A 77 2.55 5.95 -22.57
N ASP A 78 2.98 7.18 -22.76
CA ASP A 78 4.27 7.53 -23.35
C ASP A 78 5.32 7.69 -22.25
N PHE A 79 6.35 6.86 -22.26
CA PHE A 79 7.50 6.89 -21.36
C PHE A 79 8.73 7.60 -21.95
N ASN A 80 8.66 8.10 -23.18
CA ASN A 80 9.79 8.74 -23.83
C ASN A 80 10.12 10.08 -23.18
N ASN A 81 11.23 10.14 -22.46
CA ASN A 81 11.67 11.29 -21.67
C ASN A 81 10.64 11.79 -20.63
N LYS A 82 9.77 10.88 -20.17
CA LYS A 82 8.73 11.16 -19.19
C LYS A 82 8.73 10.12 -18.09
N GLY A 83 8.33 10.57 -16.89
CA GLY A 83 8.26 9.74 -15.70
C GLY A 83 9.47 9.88 -14.78
N VAL A 84 9.38 9.24 -13.64
CA VAL A 84 10.40 9.27 -12.58
C VAL A 84 11.21 7.99 -12.64
N VAL A 85 12.53 8.12 -12.73
CA VAL A 85 13.45 6.98 -12.63
C VAL A 85 13.59 6.60 -11.16
N LEU A 86 13.31 5.34 -10.84
CA LEU A 86 13.51 4.79 -9.50
C LEU A 86 14.98 4.42 -9.34
N THR A 87 15.67 5.15 -8.48
CA THR A 87 17.09 4.94 -8.19
C THR A 87 17.27 4.62 -6.72
N GLY A 88 17.35 3.35 -6.35
CA GLY A 88 17.82 2.88 -5.03
C GLY A 88 17.18 3.44 -3.74
N THR A 89 16.61 4.64 -3.79
CA THR A 89 15.93 5.26 -2.64
C THR A 89 14.47 4.84 -2.48
N TYR A 90 13.90 4.32 -3.54
CA TYR A 90 12.48 4.02 -3.62
C TYR A 90 12.30 2.86 -4.60
N THR A 91 11.46 1.91 -4.27
CA THR A 91 11.30 0.67 -5.02
C THR A 91 9.85 0.41 -5.40
N MET A 92 9.63 -0.44 -6.41
CA MET A 92 8.31 -0.85 -6.82
C MET A 92 7.55 -1.63 -5.73
N GLU A 93 8.26 -2.17 -4.75
CA GLU A 93 7.69 -2.87 -3.59
C GLU A 93 7.30 -1.92 -2.44
N SER A 94 7.40 -0.63 -2.65
CA SER A 94 6.97 0.35 -1.65
C SER A 94 5.48 0.22 -1.37
N ILE A 95 5.12 0.40 -0.11
CA ILE A 95 3.72 0.45 0.30
C ILE A 95 3.10 1.73 -0.23
N VAL A 96 1.99 1.64 -0.95
CA VAL A 96 1.33 2.80 -1.56
C VAL A 96 0.05 3.12 -0.81
N LYS A 97 -0.13 4.40 -0.43
CA LYS A 97 -1.40 4.91 0.07
C LYS A 97 -1.61 6.38 -0.33
N GLY A 98 -2.66 6.63 -1.09
CA GLY A 98 -2.91 7.96 -1.64
C GLY A 98 -1.75 8.40 -2.53
N LYS A 99 -1.20 9.58 -2.25
CA LYS A 99 -0.05 10.14 -2.98
C LYS A 99 1.30 9.77 -2.39
N TYR A 100 1.33 8.89 -1.39
CA TYR A 100 2.53 8.56 -0.65
C TYR A 100 2.99 7.14 -0.88
N TYR A 101 4.30 6.98 -0.81
CA TYR A 101 5.01 5.72 -0.80
C TYR A 101 5.74 5.55 0.52
N TYR A 102 5.69 4.36 1.07
CA TYR A 102 6.34 4.03 2.33
C TYR A 102 7.24 2.83 2.13
N GLN A 103 8.41 2.87 2.70
CA GLN A 103 9.36 1.74 2.63
C GLN A 103 10.39 1.75 3.76
N VAL A 104 11.04 0.62 3.93
CA VAL A 104 12.31 0.48 4.65
C VAL A 104 13.43 0.63 3.63
N PRO A 105 14.32 1.63 3.76
CA PRO A 105 15.45 1.80 2.84
C PRO A 105 16.52 0.71 3.06
N GLU A 106 17.51 0.67 2.20
CA GLU A 106 18.62 -0.30 2.28
C GLU A 106 19.38 -0.21 3.60
N SER A 107 19.49 0.99 4.20
CA SER A 107 20.09 1.19 5.52
C SER A 107 19.37 0.44 6.65
N ALA A 108 18.12 0.03 6.46
CA ALA A 108 17.31 -0.78 7.36
C ALA A 108 17.12 -0.21 8.80
N ASP A 109 17.37 1.08 8.99
CA ASP A 109 17.35 1.76 10.30
C ASP A 109 16.08 2.55 10.58
N ARG A 110 15.23 2.74 9.56
CA ARG A 110 14.03 3.57 9.63
C ARG A 110 12.97 3.16 8.64
N PHE A 111 11.78 3.67 8.84
CA PHE A 111 10.69 3.67 7.87
C PHE A 111 10.59 5.06 7.26
N VAL A 112 10.43 5.15 5.95
CA VAL A 112 10.46 6.42 5.21
C VAL A 112 9.17 6.60 4.43
N LYS A 113 8.68 7.84 4.39
CA LYS A 113 7.54 8.29 3.60
C LYS A 113 8.03 9.19 2.49
N PHE A 114 7.72 8.84 1.26
CA PHE A 114 8.01 9.62 0.06
C PHE A 114 6.74 10.11 -0.60
N GLU A 115 6.84 11.21 -1.32
CA GLU A 115 5.80 11.74 -2.17
C GLU A 115 6.32 11.88 -3.60
N ILE A 116 5.56 11.40 -4.58
CA ILE A 116 5.74 11.76 -5.98
C ILE A 116 4.91 13.01 -6.23
N VAL A 117 5.59 14.13 -6.49
CA VAL A 117 4.96 15.43 -6.65
C VAL A 117 4.42 15.61 -8.07
N ASP A 118 5.18 15.14 -9.06
CA ASP A 118 4.83 15.20 -10.48
C ASP A 118 5.49 14.06 -11.28
N ASP A 119 5.27 14.04 -12.60
CA ASP A 119 5.77 13.01 -13.52
C ASP A 119 7.29 13.06 -13.77
N ASN A 120 7.96 14.14 -13.37
CA ASN A 120 9.33 14.43 -13.79
C ASN A 120 10.30 14.63 -12.62
N THR A 121 9.80 14.66 -11.39
CA THR A 121 10.60 14.86 -10.18
C THR A 121 10.84 13.55 -9.45
N SER A 122 12.07 13.34 -9.00
CA SER A 122 12.38 12.21 -8.10
C SER A 122 11.50 12.25 -6.85
N PRO A 123 11.14 11.09 -6.28
CA PRO A 123 10.37 11.03 -5.05
C PRO A 123 11.05 11.85 -3.95
N VAL A 124 10.28 12.64 -3.23
CA VAL A 124 10.77 13.50 -2.14
C VAL A 124 10.52 12.79 -0.81
N GLU A 125 11.56 12.61 0.00
CA GLU A 125 11.41 12.19 1.39
C GLU A 125 10.67 13.31 2.16
N VAL A 126 9.43 13.03 2.59
CA VAL A 126 8.62 14.01 3.33
C VAL A 126 8.61 13.75 4.83
N ALA A 127 8.85 12.51 5.24
CA ALA A 127 8.98 12.15 6.65
C ALA A 127 9.71 10.82 6.83
N LYS A 128 10.23 10.59 8.03
CA LYS A 128 10.85 9.32 8.43
C LYS A 128 10.62 9.02 9.89
N CYS A 129 10.66 7.73 10.22
CA CYS A 129 10.51 7.21 11.56
C CYS A 129 11.62 6.19 11.84
N PRO A 130 12.63 6.52 12.66
CA PRO A 130 13.64 5.55 13.07
C PRO A 130 12.99 4.41 13.87
N PHE A 131 13.42 3.18 13.64
CA PHE A 131 13.03 2.04 14.45
C PHE A 131 13.66 2.13 15.84
N VAL A 132 12.94 1.68 16.86
CA VAL A 132 13.39 1.76 18.26
C VAL A 132 13.89 0.41 18.77
N LYS A 133 13.12 -0.66 18.54
CA LYS A 133 13.43 -2.03 18.98
C LYS A 133 13.65 -2.96 17.80
N ASN A 134 12.78 -2.87 16.83
CA ASN A 134 12.76 -3.76 15.68
C ASN A 134 13.48 -3.13 14.50
N THR A 135 14.05 -3.99 13.66
CA THR A 135 14.62 -3.58 12.39
C THR A 135 14.09 -4.47 11.29
N TYR A 136 13.91 -3.91 10.10
CA TYR A 136 13.43 -4.62 8.94
C TYR A 136 14.40 -4.39 7.79
N LYS A 137 14.62 -5.43 6.99
CA LYS A 137 15.39 -5.29 5.76
C LYS A 137 14.49 -4.82 4.64
N GLN A 138 15.03 -4.01 3.75
CA GLN A 138 14.35 -3.64 2.52
C GLN A 138 13.77 -4.89 1.84
N ARG A 139 12.49 -4.84 1.41
CA ARG A 139 11.79 -5.91 0.70
C ARG A 139 11.54 -7.21 1.49
N ASN A 140 11.92 -7.29 2.74
CA ASN A 140 11.80 -8.49 3.56
C ASN A 140 10.80 -8.30 4.71
N TYR A 141 9.67 -7.67 4.43
CA TYR A 141 8.58 -7.47 5.39
C TYR A 141 7.23 -7.53 4.68
N THR A 142 6.21 -7.79 5.43
CA THR A 142 4.81 -7.68 5.01
C THR A 142 4.10 -6.58 5.80
N HIS A 143 2.94 -6.15 5.33
CA HIS A 143 2.23 -5.06 5.96
C HIS A 143 0.71 -5.18 5.86
N ALA A 144 0.01 -4.47 6.75
CA ALA A 144 -1.42 -4.26 6.64
C ALA A 144 -1.82 -2.90 7.24
N TRP A 145 -2.77 -2.24 6.61
CA TRP A 145 -3.45 -1.08 7.15
C TRP A 145 -4.63 -1.55 8.01
N ILE A 146 -4.67 -1.19 9.29
CA ILE A 146 -5.79 -1.53 10.18
C ILE A 146 -6.83 -0.41 10.27
N ASP A 147 -6.43 0.80 9.93
CA ASP A 147 -7.29 1.96 9.71
C ASP A 147 -6.60 2.94 8.75
N ASP A 148 -7.13 4.16 8.61
CA ASP A 148 -6.60 5.14 7.66
C ASP A 148 -5.19 5.61 7.97
N ASN A 149 -4.77 5.60 9.22
CA ASN A 149 -3.50 6.14 9.66
C ASN A 149 -2.57 5.10 10.30
N THR A 150 -3.10 3.94 10.68
CA THR A 150 -2.32 2.92 11.39
C THR A 150 -1.86 1.82 10.45
N LEU A 151 -0.55 1.73 10.27
CA LEU A 151 0.13 0.70 9.51
C LEU A 151 0.81 -0.29 10.46
N VAL A 152 0.64 -1.57 10.21
CA VAL A 152 1.39 -2.66 10.86
C VAL A 152 2.35 -3.24 9.84
N ILE A 153 3.62 -3.35 10.21
CA ILE A 153 4.64 -4.09 9.45
C ILE A 153 5.13 -5.26 10.28
N MET A 154 5.39 -6.39 9.61
CA MET A 154 5.82 -7.64 10.21
C MET A 154 6.88 -8.33 9.36
N ALA A 155 7.79 -9.01 10.02
CA ALA A 155 8.78 -9.90 9.39
C ALA A 155 9.38 -10.86 10.41
N ALA A 156 9.98 -11.93 9.95
CA ALA A 156 10.88 -12.71 10.78
C ALA A 156 12.14 -11.88 11.13
N ASN A 157 12.68 -12.07 12.33
CA ASN A 157 13.94 -11.47 12.74
C ASN A 157 15.13 -12.00 11.91
N GLY A 158 16.36 -11.55 12.21
CA GLY A 158 17.56 -11.96 11.48
C GLY A 158 17.78 -13.46 11.45
N ASP A 159 17.55 -14.14 12.57
CA ASP A 159 17.70 -15.59 12.74
C ASP A 159 16.46 -16.37 12.26
N LYS A 160 15.37 -15.66 12.01
CA LYS A 160 14.07 -16.20 11.57
C LYS A 160 13.42 -17.17 12.57
N ASP A 161 13.75 -17.06 13.82
CA ASP A 161 13.17 -17.84 14.91
C ASP A 161 12.01 -17.12 15.62
N LYS A 162 11.80 -15.83 15.31
CA LYS A 162 10.76 -14.97 15.87
C LYS A 162 10.13 -14.11 14.79
N ILE A 163 8.88 -13.72 15.01
CA ILE A 163 8.17 -12.76 14.18
C ILE A 163 8.12 -11.43 14.92
N LEU A 164 8.69 -10.41 14.30
CA LEU A 164 8.68 -9.04 14.78
C LEU A 164 7.49 -8.28 14.19
N TRP A 165 6.94 -7.35 14.95
CA TRP A 165 5.94 -6.43 14.46
C TRP A 165 6.19 -5.00 14.95
N THR A 166 5.88 -4.03 14.10
CA THR A 166 5.88 -2.60 14.41
C THR A 166 4.57 -1.98 13.95
N LYS A 167 3.91 -1.32 14.85
CA LYS A 167 2.71 -0.53 14.58
C LYS A 167 3.10 0.95 14.56
N LEU A 168 2.78 1.65 13.48
CA LEU A 168 3.13 3.06 13.32
C LEU A 168 1.92 3.88 12.85
N ASN A 169 1.90 5.13 13.24
CA ASN A 169 1.03 6.14 12.66
C ASN A 169 1.71 6.71 11.41
N ALA A 170 1.15 6.43 10.25
CA ALA A 170 1.74 6.80 8.95
C ALA A 170 1.46 8.26 8.56
N GLU A 171 0.55 8.94 9.24
CA GLU A 171 0.35 10.38 9.07
C GLU A 171 1.47 11.16 9.75
N THR A 172 1.68 10.89 11.03
CA THR A 172 2.69 11.58 11.86
C THR A 172 4.08 10.96 11.77
N MET A 173 4.21 9.79 11.13
CA MET A 173 5.44 8.98 11.07
C MET A 173 6.02 8.73 12.47
N ALA A 174 5.17 8.24 13.38
CA ALA A 174 5.55 7.92 14.73
C ALA A 174 5.27 6.43 15.04
N ILE A 175 6.21 5.76 15.71
CA ILE A 175 6.00 4.40 16.22
C ILE A 175 4.98 4.46 17.35
N VAL A 176 3.91 3.67 17.23
CA VAL A 176 2.88 3.50 18.25
C VAL A 176 3.28 2.41 19.22
N ALA A 177 3.74 1.27 18.71
CA ALA A 177 4.20 0.13 19.50
C ALA A 177 5.07 -0.81 18.64
N GLU A 178 5.95 -1.54 19.29
CA GLU A 178 6.78 -2.58 18.71
C GLU A 178 6.87 -3.78 19.64
N GLY A 179 7.00 -4.96 19.06
CA GLY A 179 7.14 -6.19 19.83
C GLY A 179 7.47 -7.41 18.99
N GLU A 180 7.48 -8.53 19.68
CA GLU A 180 7.55 -9.87 19.11
C GLU A 180 6.16 -10.50 19.15
N LEU A 181 5.80 -11.23 18.11
CA LEU A 181 4.58 -12.01 18.11
C LEU A 181 4.79 -13.27 18.98
N SER A 182 3.87 -13.55 19.87
CA SER A 182 3.90 -14.78 20.66
C SER A 182 3.48 -15.97 19.78
N LEU A 183 4.38 -16.35 18.89
CA LEU A 183 4.20 -17.42 17.92
C LEU A 183 5.44 -18.31 17.94
N ALA A 184 5.25 -19.61 18.18
CA ALA A 184 6.28 -20.61 18.11
C ALA A 184 6.16 -21.41 16.81
N LEU A 185 7.28 -21.97 16.35
CA LEU A 185 7.28 -22.96 15.27
C LEU A 185 6.41 -24.16 15.69
N GLN A 186 5.51 -24.55 14.81
CA GLN A 186 4.54 -25.63 15.07
C GLN A 186 5.09 -27.01 14.65
N ASN A 187 5.88 -27.03 13.57
CA ASN A 187 6.57 -28.25 13.15
C ASN A 187 7.82 -28.46 14.02
N PRO A 188 7.95 -29.58 14.76
CA PRO A 188 9.08 -29.81 15.68
C PRO A 188 10.44 -29.94 14.97
N GLU A 189 10.44 -30.19 13.67
CA GLU A 189 11.68 -30.26 12.86
C GLU A 189 12.02 -28.93 12.20
N ALA A 190 11.11 -27.96 12.22
CA ALA A 190 11.35 -26.64 11.65
C ALA A 190 12.39 -25.89 12.46
N LYS A 191 13.20 -25.10 11.76
CA LYS A 191 14.27 -24.29 12.35
C LYS A 191 14.02 -22.81 12.22
N MET A 192 13.13 -22.42 11.30
CA MET A 192 12.89 -21.01 11.01
C MET A 192 11.55 -20.77 10.34
N PHE A 193 11.04 -19.56 10.49
CA PHE A 193 9.92 -19.03 9.73
C PHE A 193 10.32 -18.62 8.31
N SER A 194 9.33 -18.47 7.43
CA SER A 194 9.51 -17.70 6.20
C SER A 194 9.91 -16.24 6.51
N THR A 195 10.52 -15.57 5.55
CA THR A 195 11.17 -14.27 5.81
C THR A 195 10.17 -13.16 6.11
N SER A 196 9.18 -12.96 5.25
CA SER A 196 8.18 -11.89 5.41
C SER A 196 6.83 -12.44 5.89
N GLY A 197 6.39 -13.57 5.38
CA GLY A 197 5.00 -13.97 5.50
C GLY A 197 4.08 -13.02 4.71
N LEU A 198 2.79 -13.16 4.88
CA LEU A 198 1.76 -12.29 4.32
C LEU A 198 0.83 -11.83 5.44
N LEU A 199 0.74 -10.53 5.65
CA LEU A 199 -0.16 -9.93 6.64
C LEU A 199 -1.34 -9.28 5.93
N THR A 200 -2.55 -9.53 6.42
CA THR A 200 -3.76 -8.86 5.95
C THR A 200 -4.70 -8.53 7.09
N TYR A 201 -5.52 -7.49 6.92
CA TYR A 201 -6.50 -7.07 7.91
C TYR A 201 -7.91 -7.27 7.37
N ARG A 202 -8.74 -8.01 8.10
CA ARG A 202 -10.15 -8.18 7.80
C ARG A 202 -10.98 -7.25 8.69
N LYS A 203 -11.62 -6.28 8.04
CA LYS A 203 -12.42 -5.27 8.72
C LYS A 203 -13.69 -5.84 9.36
N ALA A 204 -14.28 -6.88 8.74
CA ALA A 204 -15.55 -7.46 9.15
C ALA A 204 -15.57 -7.93 10.61
N ASP A 205 -14.46 -8.49 11.09
CA ASP A 205 -14.32 -9.00 12.46
C ASP A 205 -13.16 -8.36 13.23
N ASN A 206 -12.53 -7.33 12.65
CA ASN A 206 -11.40 -6.63 13.26
C ASN A 206 -10.26 -7.58 13.64
N LYS A 207 -9.77 -8.37 12.67
CA LYS A 207 -8.68 -9.30 12.85
C LYS A 207 -7.58 -9.08 11.82
N LEU A 208 -6.34 -9.32 12.26
CA LEU A 208 -5.20 -9.51 11.38
C LEU A 208 -5.02 -11.01 11.15
N PHE A 209 -4.68 -11.37 9.92
CA PHE A 209 -4.31 -12.72 9.52
C PHE A 209 -2.88 -12.70 9.03
N TYR A 210 -2.05 -13.54 9.62
CA TYR A 210 -0.66 -13.68 9.22
C TYR A 210 -0.43 -15.09 8.68
N PHE A 211 -0.10 -15.16 7.41
CA PHE A 211 0.21 -16.39 6.71
C PHE A 211 1.73 -16.57 6.67
N HIS A 212 2.19 -17.76 7.01
CA HIS A 212 3.61 -18.07 7.00
C HIS A 212 3.84 -19.56 6.70
N THR A 213 5.03 -19.86 6.24
CA THR A 213 5.54 -21.21 6.11
C THR A 213 6.69 -21.42 7.08
N GLU A 214 6.94 -22.67 7.43
CA GLU A 214 8.05 -23.05 8.27
C GLU A 214 9.12 -23.76 7.45
N LYS A 215 10.38 -23.59 7.80
CA LYS A 215 11.51 -24.04 7.00
C LYS A 215 12.50 -24.88 7.79
N LYS A 216 13.05 -25.87 7.12
CA LYS A 216 14.18 -26.65 7.59
C LYS A 216 15.51 -25.91 7.41
N SER A 217 15.59 -25.08 6.36
CA SER A 217 16.76 -24.25 6.03
C SER A 217 16.32 -23.06 5.18
N ALA A 218 17.23 -22.14 4.90
CA ALA A 218 16.94 -20.96 4.08
C ALA A 218 16.30 -21.29 2.71
N ARG A 219 16.56 -22.48 2.15
CA ARG A 219 16.10 -22.87 0.82
C ARG A 219 15.09 -24.03 0.83
N VAL A 220 14.79 -24.62 1.98
CA VAL A 220 13.92 -25.80 2.09
C VAL A 220 12.78 -25.48 3.04
N ALA A 221 11.59 -25.30 2.49
CA ALA A 221 10.34 -25.14 3.26
C ALA A 221 9.75 -26.53 3.55
N TYR A 222 8.99 -26.62 4.63
CA TYR A 222 8.04 -27.70 4.83
C TYR A 222 6.77 -27.41 4.03
N PRO A 223 6.09 -28.45 3.53
CA PRO A 223 4.81 -28.25 2.86
C PRO A 223 3.78 -27.67 3.84
N GLY A 224 2.78 -27.02 3.27
CA GLY A 224 1.65 -26.46 4.01
C GLY A 224 1.81 -25.00 4.42
N LEU A 225 0.70 -24.42 4.79
CA LEU A 225 0.56 -23.01 5.14
C LEU A 225 -0.03 -22.87 6.54
N TYR A 226 0.61 -22.07 7.36
CA TYR A 226 0.11 -21.68 8.67
C TYR A 226 -0.61 -20.33 8.56
N THR A 227 -1.75 -20.24 9.23
CA THR A 227 -2.53 -18.99 9.33
C THR A 227 -2.73 -18.64 10.79
N SER A 228 -2.12 -17.56 11.25
CA SER A 228 -2.30 -17.05 12.61
C SER A 228 -3.29 -15.91 12.63
N VAL A 229 -4.29 -16.00 13.50
CA VAL A 229 -5.27 -14.94 13.78
C VAL A 229 -4.73 -14.06 14.92
N ILE A 230 -4.68 -12.75 14.68
CA ILE A 230 -4.04 -11.80 15.58
C ILE A 230 -5.03 -10.69 15.92
N ASN A 231 -5.11 -10.35 17.20
CA ASN A 231 -5.86 -9.20 17.68
C ASN A 231 -5.10 -7.89 17.31
N PRO A 232 -5.66 -6.99 16.50
CA PRO A 232 -4.93 -5.79 16.07
C PRO A 232 -4.68 -4.76 17.20
N ALA A 233 -5.46 -4.80 18.27
CA ALA A 233 -5.25 -3.88 19.40
C ALA A 233 -4.06 -4.31 20.26
N THR A 234 -3.98 -5.58 20.63
CA THR A 234 -2.98 -6.14 21.54
C THR A 234 -1.81 -6.82 20.86
N MET A 235 -1.93 -7.14 19.58
CA MET A 235 -1.00 -7.99 18.80
C MET A 235 -0.85 -9.41 19.41
N ALA A 236 -1.85 -9.87 20.15
CA ALA A 236 -1.88 -11.24 20.66
C ALA A 236 -2.34 -12.21 19.58
N VAL A 237 -1.67 -13.35 19.47
CA VAL A 237 -2.13 -14.48 18.64
C VAL A 237 -3.31 -15.15 19.36
N GLU A 238 -4.44 -15.22 18.69
CA GLU A 238 -5.67 -15.84 19.22
C GLU A 238 -5.79 -17.30 18.81
N GLY A 239 -5.11 -17.69 17.75
CA GLY A 239 -5.05 -19.06 17.26
C GLY A 239 -4.21 -19.19 16.00
N THR A 240 -3.73 -20.39 15.73
CA THR A 240 -3.00 -20.72 14.50
C THR A 240 -3.62 -22.01 13.92
N SER A 241 -3.94 -21.97 12.64
CA SER A 241 -4.40 -23.12 11.87
C SER A 241 -3.34 -23.52 10.84
N TYR A 242 -3.42 -24.76 10.39
CA TYR A 242 -2.52 -25.32 9.39
C TYR A 242 -3.34 -26.00 8.29
N THR A 243 -2.92 -25.86 7.05
CA THR A 243 -3.43 -26.62 5.92
C THR A 243 -2.29 -27.29 5.17
N ASP A 244 -2.43 -28.57 4.89
CA ASP A 244 -1.50 -29.41 4.12
C ASP A 244 -1.99 -29.68 2.68
N GLU A 245 -3.15 -29.16 2.33
CA GLU A 245 -3.69 -29.24 0.96
C GLU A 245 -2.82 -28.50 -0.05
N LEU A 246 -2.04 -27.55 0.44
CA LEU A 246 -1.14 -26.72 -0.33
C LEU A 246 0.30 -27.21 -0.11
N THR A 247 0.89 -27.85 -1.10
CA THR A 247 2.16 -28.60 -0.93
C THR A 247 3.42 -27.78 -1.15
N GLU A 248 3.38 -26.72 -1.96
CA GLU A 248 4.52 -25.83 -2.21
C GLU A 248 4.04 -24.40 -2.31
N GLU A 249 4.15 -23.69 -1.20
CA GLU A 249 3.57 -22.36 -1.04
C GLU A 249 4.53 -21.24 -1.34
N THR A 250 4.07 -20.23 -2.09
CA THR A 250 4.79 -18.98 -2.29
C THR A 250 4.12 -17.77 -1.66
N VAL A 251 2.96 -17.95 -1.03
CA VAL A 251 2.23 -16.86 -0.34
C VAL A 251 3.06 -16.17 0.72
N ALA A 252 4.00 -16.81 1.32
CA ALA A 252 4.81 -16.23 2.38
C ALA A 252 6.26 -15.98 1.96
N SER A 253 6.51 -15.79 0.68
CA SER A 253 7.86 -15.52 0.16
C SER A 253 8.19 -14.03 0.19
N ALA A 254 9.49 -13.70 0.30
CA ALA A 254 9.96 -12.32 0.44
C ALA A 254 9.64 -11.39 -0.75
N TYR A 255 9.21 -11.93 -1.89
CA TYR A 255 8.97 -11.14 -3.09
C TYR A 255 7.51 -11.14 -3.55
N GLY A 256 6.72 -12.13 -3.17
CA GLY A 256 5.36 -12.28 -3.65
C GLY A 256 4.41 -11.25 -3.06
N GLU A 257 4.48 -11.03 -1.78
CA GLU A 257 3.52 -10.23 -1.02
C GLU A 257 3.66 -8.73 -1.27
N LEU A 258 4.88 -8.28 -1.53
CA LEU A 258 5.15 -6.86 -1.75
C LEU A 258 4.80 -6.40 -3.17
N LEU A 259 4.87 -7.31 -4.14
CA LEU A 259 4.62 -7.01 -5.55
C LEU A 259 3.17 -7.25 -5.96
N GLN A 260 2.49 -8.14 -5.27
CA GLN A 260 1.15 -8.58 -5.65
C GLN A 260 0.25 -8.61 -4.42
N GLN A 261 -0.92 -8.02 -4.55
CA GLN A 261 -1.95 -8.19 -3.55
C GLN A 261 -2.54 -9.61 -3.69
N SER A 262 -2.10 -10.51 -2.81
CA SER A 262 -2.49 -11.91 -2.83
C SER A 262 -3.79 -12.20 -2.07
N VAL A 263 -4.36 -11.21 -1.40
CA VAL A 263 -5.59 -11.35 -0.62
C VAL A 263 -6.63 -10.36 -1.07
N PHE A 264 -7.87 -10.82 -1.24
CA PHE A 264 -9.02 -9.96 -1.44
C PHE A 264 -10.20 -10.44 -0.59
N TYR A 265 -11.12 -9.52 -0.32
CA TYR A 265 -12.33 -9.77 0.46
C TYR A 265 -13.55 -9.48 -0.40
N THR A 266 -14.55 -10.34 -0.31
CA THR A 266 -15.88 -10.07 -0.86
C THR A 266 -16.68 -9.17 0.07
N GLU A 267 -17.82 -8.67 -0.41
CA GLU A 267 -18.68 -7.79 0.37
C GLU A 267 -19.20 -8.43 1.67
N ASP A 268 -19.38 -9.75 1.67
CA ASP A 268 -19.80 -10.54 2.84
C ASP A 268 -18.64 -10.82 3.83
N GLY A 269 -17.42 -10.35 3.52
CA GLY A 269 -16.24 -10.54 4.36
C GLY A 269 -15.51 -11.86 4.15
N THR A 270 -15.90 -12.68 3.15
CA THR A 270 -15.16 -13.88 2.78
C THR A 270 -13.79 -13.51 2.27
N MET A 271 -12.75 -14.14 2.80
CA MET A 271 -11.35 -13.91 2.43
C MET A 271 -10.89 -14.95 1.41
N TYR A 272 -10.31 -14.47 0.33
CA TYR A 272 -9.65 -15.27 -0.69
C TYR A 272 -8.16 -14.98 -0.70
N VAL A 273 -7.35 -16.02 -0.71
CA VAL A 273 -5.90 -15.93 -0.76
C VAL A 273 -5.41 -16.61 -2.02
N ALA A 274 -4.73 -15.86 -2.88
CA ALA A 274 -4.09 -16.40 -4.06
C ALA A 274 -2.73 -16.97 -3.68
N CYS A 275 -2.56 -18.28 -3.89
CA CYS A 275 -1.33 -18.99 -3.65
C CYS A 275 -0.76 -19.47 -4.99
N LEU A 276 0.56 -19.40 -5.17
CA LEU A 276 1.22 -20.12 -6.24
C LEU A 276 1.42 -21.55 -5.78
N HIS A 277 0.78 -22.45 -6.47
CA HIS A 277 1.02 -23.88 -6.31
C HIS A 277 2.00 -24.31 -7.42
N ALA A 278 3.17 -24.77 -7.04
CA ALA A 278 4.08 -25.39 -7.99
C ALA A 278 3.52 -26.78 -8.32
N THR A 279 2.70 -26.86 -9.35
CA THR A 279 2.44 -28.14 -9.99
C THR A 279 3.60 -28.44 -10.92
N ASP A 280 4.16 -29.65 -10.85
CA ASP A 280 4.98 -30.23 -11.90
C ASP A 280 4.15 -30.33 -13.18
N VAL A 281 3.99 -29.22 -13.88
CA VAL A 281 3.45 -29.24 -15.23
C VAL A 281 4.58 -29.72 -16.13
N LYS A 282 4.61 -31.04 -16.37
CA LYS A 282 5.33 -31.56 -17.54
C LYS A 282 4.61 -31.02 -18.76
N ILE A 283 5.20 -30.03 -19.39
CA ILE A 283 4.83 -29.64 -20.74
C ILE A 283 5.53 -30.66 -21.64
N ASP A 284 4.75 -31.63 -22.16
CA ASP A 284 5.19 -32.54 -23.23
C ASP A 284 5.28 -31.78 -24.56
#